data_8a8adf7463d8179dd406dd48be243ace
#
_entry.id   8a8adf7463d8179dd406dd48be243ace
#
_cell.length_a   1.000
_cell.length_b   1.000
_cell.length_c   1.000
_cell.angle_alpha   90.00
_cell.angle_beta   90.00
_cell.angle_gamma   90.00
#
_symmetry.space_group_name_H-M   'P 1'
#
loop_
_entity.id
_entity.type
_entity.pdbx_description
1 polymer ?
#
loop_
_entity_poly.entity_id
_entity_poly.type
_entity_poly.pdbx_seq_one_letter_code
_entity_poly.pdbx_strand_id
1 'polypeptide(L)'
;RINEVGLRMEGRWDQNKKKILFIGDSITYGGSYIDDKELFSYLVCKDIKEFICGNAGVNAYSIFNMVYRSKYDLRINDADIIIILVAPGDFYREYANAQTAHFYLNNENFFFSGIAEAISFLATRYDLNKYISKKNDSQTRNIHDLVDLSIYLLDKEIERLEKNKKVFLFYTIEKSDPNSEKNINNYIFESMKKNVKKQFINLNSTLNSSTYFYDDVHYTKEGHEIVSKKIISTLKSSIN
;
A
#
# COMPACT_ATOMS: atom_id res chain seq x y z
N ARG A 1 -10.79 12.55 -2.49
CA ARG A 1 -10.11 13.84 -2.28
C ARG A 1 -8.94 13.67 -1.32
N ILE A 2 -7.81 14.30 -1.60
CA ILE A 2 -6.67 14.39 -0.66
C ILE A 2 -6.88 15.65 0.19
N ASN A 3 -6.77 15.50 1.51
CA ASN A 3 -6.89 16.62 2.45
C ASN A 3 -5.57 17.40 2.62
N GLU A 4 -5.58 18.44 3.47
CA GLU A 4 -4.44 19.33 3.71
C GLU A 4 -3.19 18.64 4.29
N VAL A 5 -3.37 17.47 4.92
CA VAL A 5 -2.25 16.67 5.44
C VAL A 5 -1.85 15.52 4.52
N GLY A 6 -2.37 15.47 3.29
CA GLY A 6 -2.00 14.47 2.28
C GLY A 6 -2.60 13.08 2.52
N LEU A 7 -3.75 12.97 3.19
CA LEU A 7 -4.52 11.75 3.35
C LEU A 7 -5.75 11.75 2.45
N ARG A 8 -6.08 10.60 1.87
CA ARG A 8 -7.35 10.39 1.19
C ARG A 8 -8.43 10.12 2.25
N MET A 9 -9.15 11.16 2.64
CA MET A 9 -10.21 11.08 3.63
C MET A 9 -11.18 12.25 3.51
N GLU A 10 -12.38 12.09 4.05
CA GLU A 10 -13.28 13.21 4.29
C GLU A 10 -12.92 13.90 5.62
N GLY A 11 -12.92 15.24 5.60
CA GLY A 11 -12.68 16.05 6.79
C GLY A 11 -11.20 16.21 7.15
N ARG A 12 -10.98 16.65 8.36
CA ARG A 12 -9.67 16.98 8.90
C ARG A 12 -9.09 15.84 9.72
N TRP A 13 -7.78 15.73 9.75
CA TRP A 13 -7.06 14.88 10.68
C TRP A 13 -7.09 15.52 12.08
N ASP A 14 -8.25 15.39 12.77
CA ASP A 14 -8.51 16.03 14.05
C ASP A 14 -7.62 15.46 15.15
N GLN A 15 -6.99 16.32 15.93
CA GLN A 15 -6.11 15.91 17.03
C GLN A 15 -6.85 15.44 18.28
N ASN A 16 -8.15 15.77 18.41
CA ASN A 16 -8.96 15.46 19.58
C ASN A 16 -9.67 14.11 19.54
N LYS A 17 -9.50 13.35 18.45
CA LYS A 17 -10.10 12.02 18.28
C LYS A 17 -9.04 10.94 18.18
N LYS A 18 -9.41 9.73 18.57
CA LYS A 18 -8.61 8.54 18.28
C LYS A 18 -8.48 8.34 16.76
N LYS A 19 -7.34 7.86 16.32
CA LYS A 19 -6.97 7.84 14.91
C LYS A 19 -6.57 6.45 14.44
N ILE A 20 -7.11 6.07 13.28
CA ILE A 20 -6.68 4.88 12.54
C ILE A 20 -5.99 5.37 11.27
N LEU A 21 -4.74 4.97 11.07
CA LEU A 21 -4.00 5.24 9.84
C LEU A 21 -3.87 3.98 9.01
N PHE A 22 -4.34 4.03 7.76
CA PHE A 22 -4.21 2.95 6.79
C PHE A 22 -2.97 3.19 5.92
N ILE A 23 -2.10 2.20 5.85
CA ILE A 23 -0.89 2.19 5.01
C ILE A 23 -1.02 1.04 4.01
N GLY A 24 -0.64 1.29 2.78
CA GLY A 24 -0.66 0.31 1.70
C GLY A 24 -0.38 0.94 0.35
N ASP A 25 -0.66 0.20 -0.69
CA ASP A 25 -0.50 0.56 -2.09
C ASP A 25 -1.78 1.18 -2.71
N SER A 26 -1.99 0.95 -4.01
CA SER A 26 -3.17 1.39 -4.75
C SER A 26 -4.47 0.75 -4.28
N ILE A 27 -4.43 -0.45 -3.72
CA ILE A 27 -5.62 -1.12 -3.15
C ILE A 27 -6.11 -0.34 -1.93
N THR A 28 -5.17 0.10 -1.08
CA THR A 28 -5.49 0.96 0.06
C THR A 28 -5.91 2.35 -0.39
N TYR A 29 -5.20 2.93 -1.36
CA TYR A 29 -5.57 4.22 -1.94
C TYR A 29 -6.98 4.19 -2.54
N GLY A 30 -7.36 3.11 -3.26
CA GLY A 30 -8.68 2.85 -3.80
C GLY A 30 -8.93 3.41 -5.21
N GLY A 31 -7.90 3.91 -5.91
CA GLY A 31 -8.03 4.40 -7.29
C GLY A 31 -8.92 5.64 -7.46
N SER A 32 -9.07 6.11 -8.70
CA SER A 32 -9.90 7.28 -9.06
C SER A 32 -11.34 6.90 -9.45
N TYR A 33 -11.61 5.61 -9.60
CA TYR A 33 -12.90 5.06 -10.05
C TYR A 33 -13.90 4.81 -8.90
N ILE A 34 -13.45 4.97 -7.63
CA ILE A 34 -14.27 4.76 -6.43
C ILE A 34 -14.40 6.06 -5.63
N ASP A 35 -15.60 6.32 -5.11
CA ASP A 35 -15.84 7.49 -4.25
C ASP A 35 -15.16 7.31 -2.88
N ASP A 36 -14.73 8.41 -2.27
CA ASP A 36 -14.09 8.39 -0.94
C ASP A 36 -14.96 7.73 0.13
N LYS A 37 -16.29 7.87 0.02
CA LYS A 37 -17.28 7.27 0.94
C LYS A 37 -17.50 5.78 0.77
N GLU A 38 -17.01 5.22 -0.32
CA GLU A 38 -17.09 3.79 -0.65
C GLU A 38 -15.81 3.04 -0.27
N LEU A 39 -14.75 3.76 0.10
CA LEU A 39 -13.49 3.16 0.52
C LEU A 39 -13.64 2.41 1.85
N PHE A 40 -13.01 1.25 1.96
CA PHE A 40 -13.00 0.50 3.23
C PHE A 40 -12.48 1.34 4.40
N SER A 41 -11.50 2.21 4.19
CA SER A 41 -10.96 3.10 5.22
C SER A 41 -12.02 4.09 5.74
N TYR A 42 -12.86 4.64 4.87
CA TYR A 42 -14.00 5.47 5.28
C TYR A 42 -15.07 4.65 5.99
N LEU A 43 -15.45 3.51 5.42
CA LEU A 43 -16.52 2.64 5.93
C LEU A 43 -16.21 2.14 7.35
N VAL A 44 -14.94 1.87 7.67
CA VAL A 44 -14.50 1.48 9.01
C VAL A 44 -14.83 2.57 10.03
N CYS A 45 -14.46 3.83 9.80
CA CYS A 45 -14.74 4.90 10.76
C CYS A 45 -16.20 5.40 10.73
N LYS A 46 -16.92 5.12 9.64
CA LYS A 46 -18.38 5.30 9.62
C LYS A 46 -19.09 4.39 10.63
N ASP A 47 -18.56 3.17 10.82
CA ASP A 47 -19.10 2.20 11.79
C ASP A 47 -18.53 2.42 13.21
N ILE A 48 -17.20 2.65 13.32
CA ILE A 48 -16.51 2.85 14.60
C ILE A 48 -16.32 4.35 14.85
N LYS A 49 -17.37 5.04 15.28
CA LYS A 49 -17.47 6.51 15.32
C LYS A 49 -16.50 7.22 16.27
N GLU A 50 -15.90 6.48 17.20
CA GLU A 50 -14.90 7.02 18.14
C GLU A 50 -13.55 7.33 17.48
N PHE A 51 -13.32 6.80 16.27
CA PHE A 51 -12.11 7.03 15.51
C PHE A 51 -12.35 7.93 14.30
N ILE A 52 -11.28 8.58 13.85
CA ILE A 52 -11.15 9.09 12.48
C ILE A 52 -10.17 8.22 11.71
N CYS A 53 -10.44 8.01 10.43
CA CYS A 53 -9.63 7.17 9.55
C CYS A 53 -8.90 8.00 8.51
N GLY A 54 -7.57 7.91 8.51
CA GLY A 54 -6.73 8.48 7.48
C GLY A 54 -6.23 7.40 6.52
N ASN A 55 -6.49 7.58 5.23
CA ASN A 55 -5.97 6.69 4.20
C ASN A 55 -4.69 7.26 3.62
N ALA A 56 -3.57 6.62 3.94
CA ALA A 56 -2.23 6.95 3.48
C ALA A 56 -1.75 5.99 2.38
N GLY A 57 -2.64 5.28 1.70
CA GLY A 57 -2.31 4.45 0.55
C GLY A 57 -1.76 5.28 -0.61
N VAL A 58 -0.83 4.72 -1.37
CA VAL A 58 -0.23 5.36 -2.53
C VAL A 58 -0.06 4.35 -3.66
N ASN A 59 -0.47 4.73 -4.87
CA ASN A 59 -0.36 3.88 -6.04
C ASN A 59 1.06 3.34 -6.23
N ALA A 60 1.14 2.05 -6.53
CA ALA A 60 2.36 1.33 -6.82
C ALA A 60 3.41 1.30 -5.68
N TYR A 61 3.03 1.59 -4.43
CA TYR A 61 3.94 1.36 -3.30
C TYR A 61 4.33 -0.11 -3.20
N SER A 62 5.59 -0.33 -2.84
CA SER A 62 6.12 -1.62 -2.41
C SER A 62 6.29 -1.62 -0.89
N ILE A 63 6.64 -2.77 -0.32
CA ILE A 63 6.99 -2.87 1.11
C ILE A 63 8.10 -1.86 1.48
N PHE A 64 9.09 -1.65 0.62
CA PHE A 64 10.15 -0.65 0.86
C PHE A 64 9.59 0.77 1.03
N ASN A 65 8.63 1.16 0.17
CA ASN A 65 7.97 2.46 0.25
C ASN A 65 7.12 2.58 1.52
N MET A 66 6.35 1.52 1.86
CA MET A 66 5.52 1.50 3.07
C MET A 66 6.37 1.62 4.34
N VAL A 67 7.47 0.87 4.42
CA VAL A 67 8.42 0.92 5.54
C VAL A 67 9.11 2.28 5.63
N TYR A 68 9.53 2.85 4.50
CA TYR A 68 10.11 4.19 4.48
C TYR A 68 9.10 5.23 4.97
N ARG A 69 7.87 5.19 4.45
CA ARG A 69 6.80 6.08 4.86
C ARG A 69 6.51 5.98 6.36
N SER A 70 6.39 4.77 6.88
CA SER A 70 6.10 4.57 8.30
C SER A 70 7.18 5.11 9.25
N LYS A 71 8.42 5.21 8.78
CA LYS A 71 9.52 5.81 9.55
C LYS A 71 9.49 7.34 9.59
N TYR A 72 9.06 7.98 8.51
CA TYR A 72 9.22 9.43 8.31
C TYR A 72 7.91 10.20 8.26
N ASP A 73 6.78 9.53 8.15
CA ASP A 73 5.47 10.19 8.14
C ASP A 73 5.05 10.58 9.57
N LEU A 74 4.96 11.87 9.81
CA LEU A 74 4.60 12.42 11.14
C LEU A 74 3.21 11.94 11.62
N ARG A 75 2.30 11.58 10.69
CA ARG A 75 0.96 11.08 11.02
C ARG A 75 0.99 9.72 11.72
N ILE A 76 2.07 8.96 11.56
CA ILE A 76 2.32 7.73 12.31
C ILE A 76 2.35 8.03 13.82
N ASN A 77 2.97 9.14 14.21
CA ASN A 77 3.07 9.51 15.63
C ASN A 77 1.70 9.81 16.24
N ASP A 78 0.80 10.39 15.45
CA ASP A 78 -0.55 10.77 15.86
C ASP A 78 -1.53 9.60 15.88
N ALA A 79 -1.26 8.53 15.14
CA ALA A 79 -2.16 7.39 15.04
C ALA A 79 -2.16 6.54 16.31
N ASP A 80 -3.33 6.11 16.78
CA ASP A 80 -3.49 5.12 17.86
C ASP A 80 -3.41 3.70 17.31
N ILE A 81 -3.96 3.51 16.11
CA ILE A 81 -4.01 2.23 15.41
C ILE A 81 -3.42 2.40 14.02
N ILE A 82 -2.57 1.47 13.62
CA ILE A 82 -2.04 1.39 12.26
C ILE A 82 -2.56 0.11 11.61
N ILE A 83 -3.15 0.26 10.44
CA ILE A 83 -3.58 -0.87 9.60
C ILE A 83 -2.71 -0.88 8.37
N ILE A 84 -1.98 -1.97 8.18
CA ILE A 84 -1.14 -2.21 7.00
C ILE A 84 -1.85 -3.24 6.14
N LEU A 85 -2.17 -2.89 4.91
CA LEU A 85 -2.72 -3.81 3.91
C LEU A 85 -1.65 -4.05 2.84
N VAL A 86 -1.31 -5.31 2.64
CA VAL A 86 -0.30 -5.73 1.67
C VAL A 86 -0.85 -6.76 0.69
N ALA A 87 -0.39 -6.69 -0.55
CA ALA A 87 -0.69 -7.63 -1.62
C ALA A 87 0.60 -8.32 -2.11
N PRO A 88 0.52 -9.46 -2.80
CA PRO A 88 1.70 -10.16 -3.31
C PRO A 88 2.65 -9.26 -4.09
N GLY A 89 2.13 -8.43 -4.99
CA GLY A 89 2.92 -7.51 -5.81
C GLY A 89 3.81 -6.54 -5.02
N ASP A 90 3.45 -6.23 -3.78
CA ASP A 90 4.21 -5.28 -2.95
C ASP A 90 5.55 -5.84 -2.52
N PHE A 91 5.71 -7.18 -2.50
CA PHE A 91 6.91 -7.85 -1.99
C PHE A 91 8.03 -7.99 -3.02
N TYR A 92 7.69 -8.04 -4.31
CA TYR A 92 8.68 -8.20 -5.39
C TYR A 92 8.87 -6.95 -6.25
N ARG A 93 8.10 -5.89 -5.98
CA ARG A 93 8.42 -4.58 -6.53
C ARG A 93 9.59 -3.98 -5.74
N GLU A 94 10.61 -3.53 -6.43
CA GLU A 94 11.59 -2.62 -5.83
C GLU A 94 10.89 -1.29 -5.49
N TYR A 95 11.63 -0.25 -5.13
CA TYR A 95 11.00 1.06 -4.91
C TYR A 95 10.09 1.37 -6.10
N ALA A 96 8.79 1.20 -5.90
CA ALA A 96 7.82 1.46 -6.92
C ALA A 96 7.96 2.92 -7.35
N ASN A 97 7.95 3.14 -8.64
CA ASN A 97 8.22 4.43 -9.25
C ASN A 97 9.62 5.00 -9.00
N ALA A 98 10.61 4.17 -8.68
CA ALA A 98 11.98 4.63 -8.82
C ALA A 98 12.21 5.27 -10.20
N GLN A 99 11.52 4.82 -11.26
CA GLN A 99 11.59 5.47 -12.57
C GLN A 99 10.88 6.83 -12.62
N THR A 100 9.71 6.98 -11.99
CA THR A 100 9.01 8.28 -11.95
C THR A 100 9.55 9.16 -10.82
N ALA A 101 9.87 8.59 -9.67
CA ALA A 101 10.54 9.29 -8.59
C ALA A 101 12.00 9.60 -8.95
N HIS A 102 12.66 8.76 -9.72
CA HIS A 102 13.99 9.01 -10.26
C HIS A 102 14.01 10.26 -11.14
N PHE A 103 12.94 10.49 -11.91
CA PHE A 103 12.79 11.70 -12.69
C PHE A 103 12.75 12.95 -11.80
N TYR A 104 12.00 12.91 -10.68
CA TYR A 104 11.86 14.06 -9.78
C TYR A 104 12.96 14.15 -8.71
N LEU A 105 13.53 13.03 -8.27
CA LEU A 105 14.49 12.99 -7.17
C LEU A 105 15.95 13.08 -7.63
N ASN A 106 16.27 12.62 -8.84
CA ASN A 106 17.64 12.62 -9.36
C ASN A 106 17.91 13.72 -10.38
N ASN A 107 16.91 14.50 -10.76
CA ASN A 107 17.12 15.67 -11.59
C ASN A 107 17.40 16.89 -10.70
N GLU A 108 18.67 17.14 -10.42
CA GLU A 108 19.12 18.40 -9.88
C GLU A 108 18.88 19.60 -10.85
N ASN A 109 18.43 19.31 -12.08
CA ASN A 109 18.10 20.28 -13.09
C ASN A 109 16.62 20.66 -12.99
N PHE A 110 16.35 21.81 -12.44
CA PHE A 110 15.06 22.48 -12.57
C PHE A 110 14.78 22.71 -14.06
N PHE A 111 13.68 22.16 -14.57
CA PHE A 111 13.23 22.47 -15.91
C PHE A 111 12.78 23.93 -15.96
N PHE A 112 13.45 24.73 -16.80
CA PHE A 112 13.10 26.15 -16.98
C PHE A 112 11.75 26.38 -17.68
N SER A 113 11.07 25.31 -18.16
CA SER A 113 9.74 25.43 -18.73
C SER A 113 8.91 24.16 -18.49
N GLY A 114 7.60 24.34 -18.26
CA GLY A 114 6.65 23.24 -18.14
C GLY A 114 6.54 22.38 -19.42
N ILE A 115 6.94 22.90 -20.57
CA ILE A 115 7.00 22.16 -21.85
C ILE A 115 8.15 21.14 -21.80
N ALA A 116 9.32 21.53 -21.33
CA ALA A 116 10.45 20.61 -21.18
C ALA A 116 10.15 19.51 -20.17
N GLU A 117 9.47 19.83 -19.07
CA GLU A 117 8.99 18.87 -18.09
C GLU A 117 7.98 17.90 -18.70
N ALA A 118 6.99 18.38 -19.46
CA ALA A 118 6.00 17.55 -20.14
C ALA A 118 6.64 16.62 -21.18
N ILE A 119 7.59 17.12 -21.98
CA ILE A 119 8.32 16.29 -22.96
C ILE A 119 9.13 15.21 -22.26
N SER A 120 9.81 15.54 -21.17
CA SER A 120 10.60 14.59 -20.38
C SER A 120 9.72 13.54 -19.70
N PHE A 121 8.56 13.95 -19.19
CA PHE A 121 7.55 13.04 -18.62
C PHE A 121 7.01 12.08 -19.69
N LEU A 122 6.67 12.58 -20.89
CA LEU A 122 6.22 11.75 -22.00
C LEU A 122 7.33 10.80 -22.50
N ALA A 123 8.56 11.28 -22.60
CA ALA A 123 9.70 10.45 -22.99
C ALA A 123 9.94 9.30 -22.01
N THR A 124 9.76 9.53 -20.70
CA THR A 124 9.86 8.50 -19.67
C THR A 124 8.70 7.51 -19.74
N ARG A 125 7.49 7.99 -19.98
CA ARG A 125 6.29 7.16 -20.04
C ARG A 125 6.25 6.25 -21.29
N TYR A 126 6.79 6.70 -22.40
CA TYR A 126 6.84 5.92 -23.65
C TYR A 126 8.15 5.12 -23.81
N ASP A 127 8.92 4.98 -22.72
CA ASP A 127 10.14 4.16 -22.67
C ASP A 127 11.18 4.53 -23.75
N LEU A 128 11.12 5.78 -24.22
CA LEU A 128 12.08 6.31 -25.20
C LEU A 128 13.51 6.32 -24.64
N ASN A 129 13.65 6.28 -23.31
CA ASN A 129 14.92 6.09 -22.63
C ASN A 129 15.56 4.72 -22.89
N LYS A 130 14.81 3.73 -23.36
CA LYS A 130 15.34 2.44 -23.81
C LYS A 130 16.37 2.59 -24.94
N TYR A 131 16.28 3.68 -25.70
CA TYR A 131 17.21 4.02 -26.78
C TYR A 131 18.36 4.95 -26.34
N ILE A 132 18.26 5.57 -25.17
CA ILE A 132 19.20 6.61 -24.70
C ILE A 132 20.05 6.11 -23.52
N SER A 133 19.56 5.22 -22.69
CA SER A 133 20.35 4.69 -21.57
C SER A 133 21.14 3.47 -22.02
N LYS A 134 22.46 3.63 -22.08
CA LYS A 134 23.39 2.49 -21.97
C LYS A 134 23.00 1.70 -20.74
N LYS A 135 22.77 0.38 -20.95
CA LYS A 135 22.70 -0.62 -19.89
C LYS A 135 23.62 -0.29 -18.72
N ASN A 136 23.10 0.24 -17.65
CA ASN A 136 23.66 -0.06 -16.37
C ASN A 136 23.17 -1.48 -16.09
N ASP A 137 24.09 -2.44 -16.05
CA ASP A 137 23.87 -3.78 -15.54
C ASP A 137 23.46 -3.67 -14.06
N SER A 138 22.18 -3.33 -13.83
CA SER A 138 21.56 -3.62 -12.55
C SER A 138 21.53 -5.14 -12.47
N GLN A 139 22.36 -5.72 -11.61
CA GLN A 139 22.21 -7.10 -11.20
C GLN A 139 20.73 -7.28 -10.86
N THR A 140 20.00 -7.99 -11.73
CA THR A 140 18.62 -8.39 -11.46
C THR A 140 18.67 -9.25 -10.21
N ARG A 141 18.28 -8.67 -9.07
CA ARG A 141 18.15 -9.43 -7.83
C ARG A 141 17.19 -10.58 -8.08
N ASN A 142 17.53 -11.75 -7.54
CA ASN A 142 16.61 -12.87 -7.56
C ASN A 142 15.30 -12.42 -6.89
N ILE A 143 14.17 -12.68 -7.53
CA ILE A 143 12.85 -12.29 -7.02
C ILE A 143 12.59 -12.85 -5.61
N HIS A 144 13.09 -14.04 -5.30
CA HIS A 144 12.97 -14.64 -3.97
C HIS A 144 13.77 -13.86 -2.92
N ASP A 145 15.00 -13.42 -3.24
CA ASP A 145 15.81 -12.60 -2.34
C ASP A 145 15.14 -11.27 -2.04
N LEU A 146 14.46 -10.68 -3.05
CA LEU A 146 13.71 -9.44 -2.90
C LEU A 146 12.49 -9.63 -1.99
N VAL A 147 11.76 -10.73 -2.17
CA VAL A 147 10.62 -11.10 -1.32
C VAL A 147 11.07 -11.31 0.12
N ASP A 148 12.13 -12.07 0.34
CA ASP A 148 12.65 -12.35 1.70
C ASP A 148 13.11 -11.08 2.41
N LEU A 149 13.78 -10.19 1.69
CA LEU A 149 14.16 -8.88 2.22
C LEU A 149 12.94 -8.02 2.55
N SER A 150 11.93 -8.02 1.69
CA SER A 150 10.68 -7.28 1.91
C SER A 150 9.95 -7.78 3.17
N ILE A 151 9.85 -9.10 3.34
CA ILE A 151 9.24 -9.72 4.52
C ILE A 151 10.02 -9.37 5.79
N TYR A 152 11.34 -9.45 5.73
CA TYR A 152 12.20 -9.07 6.86
C TYR A 152 12.00 -7.60 7.26
N LEU A 153 11.98 -6.69 6.29
CA LEU A 153 11.80 -5.26 6.55
C LEU A 153 10.41 -4.96 7.12
N LEU A 154 9.37 -5.62 6.61
CA LEU A 154 8.00 -5.49 7.12
C LEU A 154 7.90 -5.97 8.56
N ASP A 155 8.45 -7.15 8.88
CA ASP A 155 8.45 -7.69 10.25
C ASP A 155 9.15 -6.74 11.24
N LYS A 156 10.34 -6.24 10.87
CA LYS A 156 11.08 -5.29 11.69
C LYS A 156 10.36 -3.97 11.89
N GLU A 157 9.66 -3.50 10.87
CA GLU A 157 8.90 -2.28 10.98
C GLU A 157 7.66 -2.45 11.87
N ILE A 158 6.95 -3.58 11.76
CA ILE A 158 5.84 -3.91 12.66
C ILE A 158 6.34 -3.99 14.10
N GLU A 159 7.44 -4.69 14.38
CA GLU A 159 8.04 -4.74 15.72
C GLU A 159 8.36 -3.33 16.28
N ARG A 160 8.82 -2.42 15.42
CA ARG A 160 9.11 -1.02 15.80
C ARG A 160 7.83 -0.27 16.17
N LEU A 161 6.80 -0.39 15.33
CA LEU A 161 5.52 0.29 15.51
C LEU A 161 4.77 -0.22 16.75
N GLU A 162 4.79 -1.52 17.00
CA GLU A 162 4.09 -2.17 18.13
C GLU A 162 4.61 -1.75 19.51
N LYS A 163 5.78 -1.12 19.60
CA LYS A 163 6.26 -0.55 20.86
C LYS A 163 5.34 0.53 21.41
N ASN A 164 4.64 1.27 20.54
CA ASN A 164 3.83 2.41 20.95
C ASN A 164 2.45 2.48 20.28
N LYS A 165 2.14 1.56 19.37
CA LYS A 165 0.93 1.57 18.56
C LYS A 165 0.30 0.19 18.50
N LYS A 166 -1.01 0.16 18.29
CA LYS A 166 -1.68 -1.09 17.94
C LYS A 166 -1.60 -1.28 16.42
N VAL A 167 -0.99 -2.37 15.99
CA VAL A 167 -0.76 -2.64 14.56
C VAL A 167 -1.59 -3.84 14.12
N PHE A 168 -2.24 -3.73 12.97
CA PHE A 168 -2.92 -4.84 12.29
C PHE A 168 -2.35 -4.99 10.89
N LEU A 169 -1.96 -6.20 10.55
CA LEU A 169 -1.49 -6.56 9.23
C LEU A 169 -2.55 -7.38 8.50
N PHE A 170 -2.97 -6.90 7.34
CA PHE A 170 -3.88 -7.59 6.44
C PHE A 170 -3.14 -7.99 5.18
N TYR A 171 -3.35 -9.21 4.75
CA TYR A 171 -2.85 -9.74 3.49
C TYR A 171 -4.02 -9.97 2.55
N THR A 172 -3.98 -9.37 1.37
CA THR A 172 -4.98 -9.55 0.34
C THR A 172 -4.46 -10.39 -0.81
N ILE A 173 -5.37 -10.95 -1.60
CA ILE A 173 -5.03 -11.62 -2.86
C ILE A 173 -5.00 -10.61 -4.01
N GLU A 174 -4.28 -10.97 -5.04
CA GLU A 174 -4.46 -10.47 -6.39
C GLU A 174 -5.21 -11.56 -7.17
N LYS A 175 -6.11 -11.18 -8.07
CA LYS A 175 -6.76 -12.09 -9.00
C LYS A 175 -5.71 -12.53 -10.02
N SER A 176 -4.91 -13.52 -9.66
CA SER A 176 -3.74 -13.91 -10.40
C SER A 176 -4.08 -14.56 -11.75
N ASP A 177 -3.24 -14.29 -12.74
CA ASP A 177 -3.10 -15.13 -13.93
C ASP A 177 -2.74 -16.57 -13.50
N PRO A 178 -3.51 -17.60 -13.93
CA PRO A 178 -3.34 -18.98 -13.47
C PRO A 178 -1.98 -19.61 -13.80
N ASN A 179 -1.19 -19.03 -14.69
CA ASN A 179 -0.08 -19.76 -15.32
C ASN A 179 1.34 -19.34 -14.94
N SER A 180 1.60 -18.14 -14.45
CA SER A 180 2.97 -17.69 -14.18
C SER A 180 3.25 -17.22 -12.74
N GLU A 181 2.26 -16.73 -12.03
CA GLU A 181 2.45 -16.08 -10.73
C GLU A 181 2.09 -16.94 -9.52
N LYS A 182 1.43 -18.10 -9.73
CA LYS A 182 1.03 -18.98 -8.62
C LYS A 182 2.17 -19.38 -7.72
N ASN A 183 3.36 -19.61 -8.28
CA ASN A 183 4.50 -20.05 -7.50
C ASN A 183 5.03 -18.94 -6.60
N ILE A 184 5.12 -17.69 -7.09
CA ILE A 184 5.65 -16.59 -6.30
C ILE A 184 4.66 -16.14 -5.22
N ASN A 185 3.36 -16.09 -5.53
CA ASN A 185 2.33 -15.70 -4.56
C ASN A 185 2.22 -16.72 -3.42
N ASN A 186 2.32 -18.02 -3.72
CA ASN A 186 2.40 -19.06 -2.71
C ASN A 186 3.67 -18.96 -1.87
N TYR A 187 4.81 -18.68 -2.52
CA TYR A 187 6.07 -18.48 -1.81
C TYR A 187 5.98 -17.31 -0.83
N ILE A 188 5.45 -16.16 -1.26
CA ILE A 188 5.23 -14.99 -0.42
C ILE A 188 4.36 -15.35 0.79
N PHE A 189 3.22 -15.99 0.56
CA PHE A 189 2.27 -16.34 1.61
C PHE A 189 2.88 -17.28 2.65
N GLU A 190 3.55 -18.34 2.22
CA GLU A 190 4.19 -19.31 3.14
C GLU A 190 5.42 -18.69 3.84
N SER A 191 6.18 -17.83 3.14
CA SER A 191 7.29 -17.10 3.77
C SER A 191 6.79 -16.08 4.80
N MET A 192 5.68 -15.40 4.55
CA MET A 192 5.05 -14.52 5.55
C MET A 192 4.62 -15.30 6.78
N LYS A 193 3.94 -16.44 6.63
CA LYS A 193 3.52 -17.29 7.75
C LYS A 193 4.71 -17.73 8.61
N LYS A 194 5.83 -18.00 7.99
CA LYS A 194 7.04 -18.49 8.67
C LYS A 194 7.82 -17.38 9.37
N ASN A 195 7.92 -16.21 8.74
CA ASN A 195 8.92 -15.20 9.09
C ASN A 195 8.34 -13.93 9.70
N VAL A 196 7.05 -13.63 9.50
CA VAL A 196 6.39 -12.50 10.16
C VAL A 196 5.86 -12.95 11.51
N LYS A 197 6.39 -12.35 12.59
CA LYS A 197 5.99 -12.69 13.96
C LYS A 197 4.57 -12.27 14.28
N LYS A 198 4.15 -11.15 13.69
CA LYS A 198 2.77 -10.67 13.82
C LYS A 198 1.83 -11.59 13.05
N GLN A 199 0.84 -12.13 13.75
CA GLN A 199 -0.25 -12.82 13.06
C GLN A 199 -0.96 -11.83 12.12
N PHE A 200 -1.00 -12.15 10.84
CA PHE A 200 -1.70 -11.35 9.84
C PHE A 200 -3.08 -11.94 9.54
N ILE A 201 -3.99 -11.06 9.15
CA ILE A 201 -5.34 -11.42 8.77
C ILE A 201 -5.38 -11.64 7.26
N ASN A 202 -5.63 -12.89 6.86
CA ASN A 202 -5.75 -13.25 5.46
C ASN A 202 -7.17 -12.94 4.94
N LEU A 203 -7.25 -12.11 3.90
CA LEU A 203 -8.51 -11.71 3.26
C LEU A 203 -8.95 -12.67 2.15
N ASN A 204 -8.16 -13.68 1.80
CA ASN A 204 -8.45 -14.57 0.66
C ASN A 204 -9.81 -15.26 0.78
N SER A 205 -10.18 -15.75 1.97
CA SER A 205 -11.48 -16.35 2.20
C SER A 205 -12.63 -15.34 2.19
N THR A 206 -12.33 -14.08 2.45
CA THR A 206 -13.29 -12.98 2.45
C THR A 206 -13.57 -12.47 1.03
N LEU A 207 -12.53 -12.47 0.18
CA LEU A 207 -12.57 -11.98 -1.21
C LEU A 207 -12.73 -13.16 -2.20
N ASN A 208 -13.74 -13.98 -1.98
CA ASN A 208 -13.95 -15.23 -2.71
C ASN A 208 -14.76 -15.11 -4.01
N SER A 209 -15.12 -13.90 -4.42
CA SER A 209 -15.88 -13.63 -5.65
C SER A 209 -15.13 -12.68 -6.57
N SER A 210 -15.19 -12.96 -7.87
CA SER A 210 -14.65 -12.05 -8.90
C SER A 210 -15.36 -10.69 -8.95
N THR A 211 -16.60 -10.61 -8.43
CA THR A 211 -17.36 -9.35 -8.35
C THR A 211 -16.76 -8.34 -7.38
N TYR A 212 -15.88 -8.79 -6.47
CA TYR A 212 -15.20 -7.91 -5.54
C TYR A 212 -14.00 -7.17 -6.14
N PHE A 213 -13.64 -7.50 -7.39
CA PHE A 213 -12.49 -6.92 -8.08
C PHE A 213 -12.94 -6.15 -9.33
N TYR A 214 -12.46 -4.92 -9.46
CA TYR A 214 -12.63 -4.08 -10.64
C TYR A 214 -11.74 -4.55 -11.79
N ASP A 215 -10.52 -4.92 -11.46
CA ASP A 215 -9.52 -5.52 -12.34
C ASP A 215 -8.86 -6.72 -11.61
N ASP A 216 -7.61 -7.01 -11.91
CA ASP A 216 -6.92 -8.16 -11.29
C ASP A 216 -6.51 -7.92 -9.83
N VAL A 217 -6.50 -6.67 -9.36
CA VAL A 217 -5.99 -6.31 -8.02
C VAL A 217 -6.89 -5.35 -7.24
N HIS A 218 -7.57 -4.43 -7.91
CA HIS A 218 -8.32 -3.36 -7.27
C HIS A 218 -9.76 -3.78 -6.95
N TYR A 219 -10.25 -3.31 -5.80
CA TYR A 219 -11.59 -3.66 -5.35
C TYR A 219 -12.69 -2.83 -6.01
N THR A 220 -13.83 -3.47 -6.26
CA THR A 220 -15.10 -2.78 -6.50
C THR A 220 -15.62 -2.16 -5.20
N LYS A 221 -16.72 -1.42 -5.26
CA LYS A 221 -17.45 -0.94 -4.09
C LYS A 221 -17.79 -2.11 -3.14
N GLU A 222 -18.32 -3.20 -3.66
CA GLU A 222 -18.66 -4.40 -2.89
C GLU A 222 -17.43 -5.01 -2.25
N GLY A 223 -16.29 -5.02 -2.95
CA GLY A 223 -15.01 -5.46 -2.40
C GLY A 223 -14.57 -4.60 -1.22
N HIS A 224 -14.65 -3.27 -1.34
CA HIS A 224 -14.39 -2.36 -0.23
C HIS A 224 -15.33 -2.57 0.96
N GLU A 225 -16.62 -2.81 0.73
CA GLU A 225 -17.59 -3.09 1.79
C GLU A 225 -17.25 -4.40 2.55
N ILE A 226 -16.92 -5.46 1.84
CA ILE A 226 -16.56 -6.75 2.45
C ILE A 226 -15.26 -6.62 3.26
N VAL A 227 -14.23 -5.97 2.72
CA VAL A 227 -12.97 -5.71 3.43
C VAL A 227 -13.21 -4.85 4.68
N SER A 228 -14.03 -3.81 4.59
CA SER A 228 -14.37 -2.97 5.75
C SER A 228 -15.02 -3.77 6.88
N LYS A 229 -15.98 -4.66 6.57
CA LYS A 229 -16.63 -5.55 7.54
C LYS A 229 -15.62 -6.45 8.25
N LYS A 230 -14.66 -7.00 7.51
CA LYS A 230 -13.59 -7.84 8.09
C LYS A 230 -12.69 -7.03 9.02
N ILE A 231 -12.29 -5.82 8.62
CA ILE A 231 -11.49 -4.92 9.46
C ILE A 231 -12.26 -4.55 10.72
N ILE A 232 -13.53 -4.14 10.60
CA ILE A 232 -14.38 -3.77 11.74
C ILE A 232 -14.51 -4.91 12.74
N SER A 233 -14.79 -6.13 12.26
CA SER A 233 -14.89 -7.30 13.15
C SER A 233 -13.59 -7.60 13.89
N THR A 234 -12.45 -7.47 13.21
CA THR A 234 -11.12 -7.63 13.81
C THR A 234 -10.84 -6.55 14.86
N LEU A 235 -11.15 -5.29 14.57
CA LEU A 235 -10.96 -4.20 15.53
C LEU A 235 -11.83 -4.38 16.76
N LYS A 236 -13.12 -4.67 16.60
CA LYS A 236 -14.07 -4.87 17.70
C LYS A 236 -13.65 -6.02 18.62
N SER A 237 -13.14 -7.13 18.08
CA SER A 237 -12.63 -8.24 18.88
C SER A 237 -11.33 -7.95 19.63
N SER A 238 -10.63 -6.89 19.27
CA SER A 238 -9.32 -6.54 19.82
C SER A 238 -9.33 -5.29 20.70
N ILE A 239 -10.41 -4.47 20.65
CA ILE A 239 -10.55 -3.23 21.44
C ILE A 239 -11.35 -3.49 22.72
N ASN A 240 -12.19 -4.54 22.73
CA ASN A 240 -12.88 -5.05 23.91
C ASN A 240 -11.94 -5.93 24.75
#